data_9e0a987f370015b3b076a2142178764a
#
_entry.id   9e0a987f370015b3b076a2142178764a
#
_cell.length_a   1.000
_cell.length_b   1.000
_cell.length_c   1.000
_cell.angle_alpha   90.00
_cell.angle_beta   90.00
_cell.angle_gamma   90.00
#
_symmetry.space_group_name_H-M   'P 1'
#
loop_
_entity.id
_entity.type
_entity.pdbx_description
1 polymer ?
#
loop_
_entity_poly.entity_id
_entity_poly.type
_entity_poly.pdbx_seq_one_letter_code
_entity_poly.pdbx_strand_id
1 'polypeptide(L)'
;MNDLTLQKARAYEAEHGAAISPAERPAYHMTPYVGWLNDPNGFSYYKGKYHQFYQYNPYDVRWAPMHWGHAVSTDLLHWEYLPCALAPDSPADNGPGCFSAVSYTHLR
;
A
#
# COMPACT_ATOMS: atom_id res chain seq x y z
N MET A 1 22.09 8.50 2.99
CA MET A 1 21.64 7.33 2.20
C MET A 1 20.26 6.92 2.63
N ASN A 2 19.38 6.72 1.66
CA ASN A 2 18.01 6.29 1.96
C ASN A 2 17.95 4.77 2.02
N ASP A 3 17.38 4.28 3.10
CA ASP A 3 17.11 2.85 3.25
C ASP A 3 15.64 2.63 2.81
N LEU A 4 15.47 2.01 1.64
CA LEU A 4 14.16 1.78 1.06
C LEU A 4 13.72 0.32 1.14
N THR A 5 14.24 -0.42 2.10
CA THR A 5 13.88 -1.84 2.24
C THR A 5 12.44 -2.00 2.67
N LEU A 6 11.86 -3.12 2.27
CA LEU A 6 10.49 -3.47 2.64
C LEU A 6 10.34 -3.60 4.16
N GLN A 7 11.36 -4.16 4.79
CA GLN A 7 11.33 -4.34 6.23
C GLN A 7 11.27 -3.00 6.96
N LYS A 8 12.02 -2.02 6.49
CA LYS A 8 11.99 -0.69 7.09
C LYS A 8 10.64 -0.02 6.87
N ALA A 9 10.06 -0.17 5.67
CA ALA A 9 8.75 0.39 5.38
C ALA A 9 7.69 -0.18 6.31
N ARG A 10 7.71 -1.48 6.53
CA ARG A 10 6.76 -2.13 7.43
C ARG A 10 6.93 -1.68 8.88
N ALA A 11 8.16 -1.47 9.30
CA ALA A 11 8.44 -0.98 10.65
C ALA A 11 7.91 0.45 10.81
N TYR A 12 8.11 1.29 9.81
CA TYR A 12 7.62 2.66 9.84
C TYR A 12 6.09 2.69 9.89
N GLU A 13 5.43 1.85 9.09
CA GLU A 13 3.97 1.74 9.11
C GLU A 13 3.46 1.37 10.50
N ALA A 14 4.08 0.38 11.12
CA ALA A 14 3.64 -0.10 12.42
C ALA A 14 3.75 1.00 13.48
N GLU A 15 4.81 1.79 13.42
CA GLU A 15 5.03 2.85 14.39
C GLU A 15 4.13 4.06 14.14
N HIS A 16 4.11 4.56 12.92
CA HIS A 16 3.46 5.84 12.61
C HIS A 16 1.98 5.69 12.27
N GLY A 17 1.60 4.57 11.66
CA GLY A 17 0.19 4.31 11.36
C GLY A 17 -0.63 4.09 12.60
N ALA A 18 -0.06 3.42 13.59
CA ALA A 18 -0.75 3.18 14.86
C ALA A 18 -0.96 4.47 15.65
N ALA A 19 -0.18 5.52 15.37
CA ALA A 19 -0.33 6.80 16.03
C ALA A 19 -1.52 7.61 15.50
N ILE A 20 -2.07 7.23 14.34
CA ILE A 20 -3.22 7.92 13.77
C ILE A 20 -4.48 7.41 14.47
N SER A 21 -5.25 8.33 15.05
CA SER A 21 -6.48 7.98 15.74
C SER A 21 -7.48 7.34 14.77
N PRO A 22 -8.19 6.27 15.18
CA PRO A 22 -9.26 5.71 14.35
C PRO A 22 -10.31 6.75 13.95
N ALA A 23 -10.55 7.75 14.80
CA ALA A 23 -11.51 8.81 14.49
C ALA A 23 -11.07 9.70 13.32
N GLU A 24 -9.79 9.72 13.00
CA GLU A 24 -9.26 10.51 11.89
C GLU A 24 -9.35 9.78 10.56
N ARG A 25 -9.76 8.50 10.57
CA ARG A 25 -9.87 7.72 9.35
C ARG A 25 -11.31 7.68 8.87
N PRO A 26 -11.56 7.86 7.56
CA PRO A 26 -12.92 7.71 7.02
C PRO A 26 -13.43 6.28 7.24
N ALA A 27 -14.73 6.17 7.53
CA ALA A 27 -15.34 4.87 7.80
C ALA A 27 -15.50 4.03 6.53
N TYR A 28 -15.71 4.68 5.36
CA TYR A 28 -16.07 3.99 4.14
C TYR A 28 -15.07 4.12 3.00
N HIS A 29 -14.04 4.93 3.17
CA HIS A 29 -13.10 5.19 2.09
C HIS A 29 -11.74 4.62 2.45
N MET A 30 -11.10 3.99 1.47
CA MET A 30 -9.72 3.56 1.65
C MET A 30 -8.80 4.79 1.55
N THR A 31 -7.94 4.92 2.54
CA THR A 31 -6.91 5.96 2.58
C THR A 31 -5.57 5.28 2.82
N PRO A 32 -4.45 5.94 2.61
CA PRO A 32 -3.19 5.31 2.98
C PRO A 32 -3.15 5.07 4.48
N TYR A 33 -2.53 3.98 4.89
CA TYR A 33 -2.37 3.71 6.32
C TYR A 33 -1.59 4.84 6.98
N VAL A 34 -0.56 5.30 6.29
CA VAL A 34 0.25 6.44 6.70
C VAL A 34 0.83 7.06 5.43
N GLY A 35 1.18 8.36 5.44
CA GLY A 35 1.84 9.00 4.31
C GLY A 35 0.93 9.31 3.14
N TRP A 36 1.32 8.91 1.93
CA TRP A 36 0.69 9.35 0.69
C TRP A 36 0.34 8.19 -0.23
N LEU A 37 -0.85 8.25 -0.79
CA LEU A 37 -1.39 7.23 -1.69
C LEU A 37 -1.57 7.83 -3.09
N ASN A 38 -1.18 7.05 -4.12
CA ASN A 38 -1.39 7.43 -5.50
C ASN A 38 -2.23 6.35 -6.19
N ASP A 39 -1.83 5.88 -7.36
CA ASP A 39 -2.64 5.00 -8.19
C ASP A 39 -3.01 3.70 -7.50
N PRO A 40 -4.29 3.28 -7.54
CA PRO A 40 -4.64 1.92 -7.18
C PRO A 40 -4.14 0.94 -8.24
N ASN A 41 -3.77 -0.25 -7.83
CA ASN A 41 -3.35 -1.27 -8.77
C ASN A 41 -3.48 -2.66 -8.16
N GLY A 42 -3.36 -3.69 -8.99
CA GLY A 42 -3.39 -5.07 -8.52
C GLY A 42 -4.68 -5.49 -7.86
N PHE A 43 -5.83 -4.85 -8.18
CA PHE A 43 -7.11 -5.19 -7.55
C PHE A 43 -7.51 -6.63 -7.89
N SER A 44 -7.88 -7.40 -6.86
CA SER A 44 -8.28 -8.80 -7.06
C SER A 44 -9.18 -9.27 -5.93
N TYR A 45 -9.94 -10.32 -6.22
CA TYR A 45 -10.74 -11.02 -5.21
C TYR A 45 -10.10 -12.39 -4.97
N TYR A 46 -9.73 -12.67 -3.73
CA TYR A 46 -9.01 -13.90 -3.42
C TYR A 46 -9.35 -14.35 -2.00
N LYS A 47 -9.70 -15.61 -1.87
CA LYS A 47 -10.03 -16.25 -0.58
C LYS A 47 -11.03 -15.44 0.24
N GLY A 48 -12.10 -14.98 -0.43
CA GLY A 48 -13.20 -14.31 0.25
C GLY A 48 -12.98 -12.84 0.55
N LYS A 49 -11.89 -12.26 0.08
CA LYS A 49 -11.60 -10.85 0.32
C LYS A 49 -11.17 -10.15 -0.96
N TYR A 50 -11.55 -8.88 -1.08
CA TYR A 50 -11.05 -7.99 -2.11
C TYR A 50 -9.71 -7.44 -1.65
N HIS A 51 -8.70 -7.54 -2.52
CA HIS A 51 -7.36 -7.05 -2.26
C HIS A 51 -7.11 -5.84 -3.13
N GLN A 52 -6.70 -4.73 -2.54
CA GLN A 52 -6.33 -3.53 -3.27
C GLN A 52 -4.90 -3.16 -2.90
N PHE A 53 -4.08 -3.05 -3.90
CA PHE A 53 -2.74 -2.50 -3.75
C PHE A 53 -2.75 -1.06 -4.28
N TYR A 54 -1.79 -0.26 -3.88
CA TYR A 54 -1.73 1.12 -4.32
C TYR A 54 -0.30 1.63 -4.27
N GLN A 55 0.00 2.57 -5.14
CA GLN A 55 1.27 3.28 -5.08
C GLN A 55 1.29 4.11 -3.80
N TYR A 56 2.42 4.10 -3.11
CA TYR A 56 2.40 4.47 -1.71
C TYR A 56 3.75 5.01 -1.28
N ASN A 57 3.74 6.14 -0.58
CA ASN A 57 4.91 6.64 0.12
C ASN A 57 4.56 6.68 1.61
N PRO A 58 5.05 5.75 2.42
CA PRO A 58 4.73 5.74 3.84
C PRO A 58 5.43 6.82 4.64
N TYR A 59 6.47 7.44 4.10
CA TYR A 59 7.35 8.32 4.87
C TYR A 59 6.95 9.78 4.85
N ASP A 60 6.16 10.23 3.87
CA ASP A 60 5.83 11.62 3.70
C ASP A 60 4.51 11.75 2.93
N VAL A 61 3.98 12.96 2.86
CA VAL A 61 2.72 13.24 2.16
C VAL A 61 2.98 13.78 0.76
N ARG A 62 4.03 13.30 0.10
CA ARG A 62 4.39 13.71 -1.25
C ARG A 62 4.91 12.52 -2.04
N TRP A 63 4.97 12.68 -3.36
CA TRP A 63 5.52 11.65 -4.23
C TRP A 63 7.02 11.46 -3.95
N ALA A 64 7.46 10.24 -3.96
CA ALA A 64 8.85 9.84 -3.79
C ALA A 64 8.98 8.44 -4.43
N PRO A 65 10.15 7.81 -4.39
CA PRO A 65 10.24 6.44 -4.88
C PRO A 65 9.17 5.57 -4.24
N MET A 66 8.27 5.02 -5.07
CA MET A 66 7.01 4.48 -4.61
C MET A 66 7.12 3.05 -4.13
N HIS A 67 6.36 2.77 -3.11
CA HIS A 67 6.11 1.43 -2.57
C HIS A 67 4.74 0.97 -3.05
N TRP A 68 4.37 -0.25 -2.71
CA TRP A 68 2.99 -0.74 -2.86
C TRP A 68 2.42 -0.98 -1.47
N GLY A 69 1.38 -0.25 -1.13
CA GLY A 69 0.58 -0.54 0.04
C GLY A 69 -0.41 -1.65 -0.26
N HIS A 70 -1.09 -2.15 0.78
CA HIS A 70 -2.01 -3.27 0.64
C HIS A 70 -3.15 -3.13 1.65
N ALA A 71 -4.37 -3.25 1.17
CA ALA A 71 -5.56 -3.27 2.03
C ALA A 71 -6.52 -4.33 1.53
N VAL A 72 -7.31 -4.88 2.44
CA VAL A 72 -8.30 -5.91 2.11
C VAL A 72 -9.66 -5.51 2.64
N SER A 73 -10.71 -6.01 1.99
CA SER A 73 -12.08 -5.74 2.39
C SER A 73 -12.98 -6.91 2.02
N THR A 74 -14.02 -7.13 2.83
CA THR A 74 -15.06 -8.11 2.48
C THR A 74 -16.24 -7.46 1.80
N ASP A 75 -16.40 -6.14 1.87
CA ASP A 75 -17.58 -5.43 1.41
C ASP A 75 -17.28 -4.20 0.53
N LEU A 76 -16.01 -3.90 0.27
CA LEU A 76 -15.54 -2.74 -0.51
C LEU A 76 -15.79 -1.40 0.16
N LEU A 77 -16.31 -1.40 1.37
CA LEU A 77 -16.59 -0.18 2.14
C LEU A 77 -15.64 -0.04 3.32
N HIS A 78 -15.42 -1.14 4.03
CA HIS A 78 -14.57 -1.15 5.22
C HIS A 78 -13.27 -1.87 4.89
N TRP A 79 -12.16 -1.21 5.12
CA TRP A 79 -10.84 -1.69 4.71
C TRP A 79 -9.95 -1.99 5.90
N GLU A 80 -9.28 -3.11 5.82
CA GLU A 80 -8.27 -3.52 6.79
C GLU A 80 -6.91 -3.37 6.12
N TYR A 81 -6.00 -2.67 6.78
CA TYR A 81 -4.68 -2.41 6.21
C TYR A 81 -3.73 -3.54 6.56
N LEU A 82 -3.05 -4.04 5.55
CA LEU A 82 -2.00 -5.04 5.71
C LEU A 82 -0.64 -4.37 5.55
N PRO A 83 0.44 -5.01 5.99
CA PRO A 83 1.76 -4.42 5.83
C PRO A 83 2.09 -4.17 4.37
N CYS A 84 2.94 -3.18 4.13
CA CYS A 84 3.41 -2.80 2.80
C CYS A 84 3.81 -4.04 1.99
N ALA A 85 3.35 -4.12 0.75
CA ALA A 85 3.56 -5.31 -0.07
C ALA A 85 4.89 -5.28 -0.82
N LEU A 86 5.28 -4.12 -1.35
CA LEU A 86 6.52 -3.96 -2.12
C LEU A 86 7.21 -2.68 -1.72
N ALA A 87 8.53 -2.70 -1.75
CA ALA A 87 9.37 -1.52 -1.56
C ALA A 87 10.35 -1.43 -2.73
N PRO A 88 10.85 -0.23 -3.06
CA PRO A 88 11.81 -0.07 -4.16
C PRO A 88 13.22 -0.48 -3.71
N ASP A 89 13.38 -1.72 -3.30
CA ASP A 89 14.63 -2.25 -2.74
C ASP A 89 15.30 -3.29 -3.62
N SER A 90 14.83 -3.48 -4.85
CA SER A 90 15.47 -4.35 -5.82
C SER A 90 16.00 -3.55 -6.99
N PRO A 91 16.95 -4.09 -7.78
CA PRO A 91 17.45 -3.37 -8.96
C PRO A 91 16.35 -3.00 -9.96
N ALA A 92 15.27 -3.77 -10.01
CA ALA A 92 14.16 -3.47 -10.91
C ALA A 92 13.34 -2.26 -10.47
N ASP A 93 13.32 -1.96 -9.17
CA ASP A 93 12.42 -0.96 -8.59
C ASP A 93 13.12 0.27 -8.04
N ASN A 94 14.43 0.27 -7.93
CA ASN A 94 15.13 1.28 -7.14
C ASN A 94 15.37 2.61 -7.86
N GLY A 95 14.80 2.79 -9.03
CA GLY A 95 14.84 4.07 -9.71
C GLY A 95 13.68 4.94 -9.24
N PRO A 96 12.61 5.05 -10.04
CA PRO A 96 11.44 5.83 -9.63
C PRO A 96 10.53 5.09 -8.64
N GLY A 97 10.81 3.83 -8.35
CA GLY A 97 10.02 3.04 -7.40
C GLY A 97 9.20 1.95 -8.08
N CYS A 98 8.25 1.41 -7.34
CA CYS A 98 7.36 0.36 -7.83
C CYS A 98 6.24 0.99 -8.65
N PHE A 99 6.27 0.78 -9.97
CA PHE A 99 5.25 1.33 -10.85
C PHE A 99 3.93 0.58 -10.73
N SER A 100 2.87 1.21 -11.19
CA SER A 100 1.55 0.62 -11.22
C SER A 100 1.50 -0.57 -12.16
N ALA A 101 0.65 -1.52 -11.84
CA ALA A 101 0.46 -2.73 -12.63
C ALA A 101 -0.99 -3.18 -12.54
N VAL A 102 -1.36 -4.15 -13.37
CA VAL A 102 -2.70 -4.70 -13.36
C VAL A 102 -2.67 -6.15 -12.91
N SER A 103 -3.79 -6.59 -12.32
CA SER A 103 -4.01 -7.98 -11.98
C SER A 103 -5.04 -8.55 -12.93
N TYR A 104 -4.83 -9.78 -13.42
CA TYR A 104 -5.81 -10.43 -14.26
C TYR A 104 -5.74 -11.93 -14.09
N THR A 105 -6.86 -12.60 -14.39
CA THR A 105 -6.96 -14.04 -14.34
C THR A 105 -6.89 -14.60 -15.75
N HIS A 106 -6.00 -15.57 -15.96
CA HIS A 106 -5.83 -16.25 -17.22
C HIS A 106 -6.71 -17.48 -17.26
N LEU A 107 -7.65 -17.50 -18.18
CA LEU A 107 -8.52 -18.66 -18.39
C LEU A 107 -8.07 -19.41 -19.62
N ARG A 108 -8.01 -20.72 -19.51
CA ARG A 108 -7.59 -21.58 -20.60
C ARG A 108 -8.57 -22.72 -20.78
#